data_7df2ae695daa27d8aac3779a497a4eff
#
_entry.id   7df2ae695daa27d8aac3779a497a4eff
#
_cell.length_a   1.000
_cell.length_b   1.000
_cell.length_c   1.000
_cell.angle_alpha   90.00
_cell.angle_beta   90.00
_cell.angle_gamma   90.00
#
_symmetry.space_group_name_H-M   'P 1'
#
loop_
_entity.id
_entity.type
_entity.pdbx_description
1 polymer ?
#
loop_
_entity_poly.entity_id
_entity_poly.type
_entity_poly.pdbx_seq_one_letter_code
_entity_poly.pdbx_strand_id
1 'polypeptide(L)'
;MLQAKELKQGFHYFVMGWHLITQKGLRRFVIMPILLNILLLSGLFWLFMSNIGGLIDSLISYVPDWLAWLSGILLVLSIFMLLTLFYFAFTTLSGFIAAPFNGLLAEKVEQMLTGENLIEMSTMDFIKDIPRMLGREWQKLWYSLPKLIALFLLSFIPVLGQSIVPVLTFLFTAWMMAIQYCDYPFDNHKIPFHIMRNELGETRTLSLTFGSLITFCTFVPIINLVIIPVAVCGATAMWVEKYRDNALFEFKPHHKSTQNNRAKIVNNQRDALKNQSDRFIN
;
A
#
# COMPACT_ATOMS: atom_id res chain seq x y z
N MET A 1 -3.72 11.83 -29.73
CA MET A 1 -5.12 11.54 -29.31
C MET A 1 -5.20 10.59 -28.11
N LEU A 2 -4.44 9.47 -28.08
CA LEU A 2 -4.42 8.49 -26.98
C LEU A 2 -4.04 9.12 -25.63
N GLN A 3 -2.96 9.88 -25.55
CA GLN A 3 -2.50 10.52 -24.32
C GLN A 3 -3.54 11.48 -23.70
N ALA A 4 -4.24 12.25 -24.53
CA ALA A 4 -5.30 13.15 -24.05
C ALA A 4 -6.50 12.38 -23.47
N LYS A 5 -6.79 11.19 -23.99
CA LYS A 5 -7.82 10.30 -23.47
C LYS A 5 -7.41 9.72 -22.12
N GLU A 6 -6.17 9.24 -21.99
CA GLU A 6 -5.64 8.69 -20.75
C GLU A 6 -5.58 9.75 -19.64
N LEU A 7 -5.19 10.99 -19.96
CA LEU A 7 -5.20 12.11 -19.03
C LEU A 7 -6.60 12.37 -18.47
N LYS A 8 -7.62 12.42 -19.35
CA LYS A 8 -9.01 12.56 -18.91
C LYS A 8 -9.48 11.39 -18.06
N GLN A 9 -9.06 10.17 -18.39
CA GLN A 9 -9.40 8.97 -17.60
C GLN A 9 -8.74 9.03 -16.22
N GLY A 10 -7.47 9.42 -16.10
CA GLY A 10 -6.80 9.56 -14.80
C GLY A 10 -7.52 10.55 -13.88
N PHE A 11 -7.92 11.71 -14.44
CA PHE A 11 -8.75 12.67 -13.74
C PHE A 11 -10.12 12.11 -13.35
N HIS A 12 -10.77 11.39 -14.28
CA HIS A 12 -12.07 10.78 -14.04
C HIS A 12 -12.04 9.80 -12.85
N TYR A 13 -11.06 8.88 -12.79
CA TYR A 13 -10.94 7.94 -11.68
C TYR A 13 -10.64 8.64 -10.35
N PHE A 14 -9.86 9.70 -10.37
CA PHE A 14 -9.65 10.51 -9.18
C PHE A 14 -10.96 11.13 -8.66
N VAL A 15 -11.76 11.74 -9.53
CA VAL A 15 -13.08 12.32 -9.17
C VAL A 15 -14.05 11.21 -8.73
N MET A 16 -14.03 10.07 -9.42
CA MET A 16 -14.84 8.90 -9.06
C MET A 16 -14.51 8.40 -7.65
N GLY A 17 -13.23 8.43 -7.25
CA GLY A 17 -12.81 8.14 -5.87
C GLY A 17 -13.50 9.03 -4.84
N TRP A 18 -13.57 10.34 -5.08
CA TRP A 18 -14.32 11.27 -4.21
C TRP A 18 -15.80 10.95 -4.13
N HIS A 19 -16.40 10.56 -5.25
CA HIS A 19 -17.81 10.20 -5.27
C HIS A 19 -18.08 8.89 -4.52
N LEU A 20 -17.23 7.88 -4.71
CA LEU A 20 -17.38 6.57 -4.07
C LEU A 20 -17.28 6.61 -2.56
N ILE A 21 -16.37 7.40 -1.96
CA ILE A 21 -16.26 7.48 -0.49
C ILE A 21 -17.51 8.02 0.19
N THR A 22 -18.35 8.76 -0.54
CA THR A 22 -19.61 9.31 -0.01
C THR A 22 -20.77 8.32 -0.05
N GLN A 23 -20.59 7.17 -0.74
CA GLN A 23 -21.64 6.16 -0.88
C GLN A 23 -21.97 5.47 0.45
N LYS A 24 -23.26 5.14 0.63
CA LYS A 24 -23.72 4.38 1.79
C LYS A 24 -23.04 3.00 1.83
N GLY A 25 -22.45 2.65 2.97
CA GLY A 25 -21.72 1.38 3.15
C GLY A 25 -20.20 1.50 3.07
N LEU A 26 -19.64 2.46 2.31
CA LEU A 26 -18.22 2.69 2.24
C LEU A 26 -17.69 3.65 3.32
N ARG A 27 -18.52 4.57 3.80
CA ARG A 27 -18.15 5.57 4.82
C ARG A 27 -17.54 4.98 6.09
N ARG A 28 -18.02 3.81 6.53
CA ARG A 28 -17.47 3.10 7.70
C ARG A 28 -16.00 2.73 7.52
N PHE A 29 -15.59 2.32 6.32
CA PHE A 29 -14.21 1.96 6.01
C PHE A 29 -13.29 3.18 5.89
N VAL A 30 -13.85 4.38 5.76
CA VAL A 30 -13.13 5.66 5.81
C VAL A 30 -13.02 6.17 7.24
N ILE A 31 -14.12 6.16 7.99
CA ILE A 31 -14.20 6.73 9.33
C ILE A 31 -13.45 5.87 10.35
N MET A 32 -13.56 4.53 10.24
CA MET A 32 -12.97 3.61 11.20
C MET A 32 -11.43 3.74 11.31
N PRO A 33 -10.65 3.76 10.22
CA PRO A 33 -9.20 4.00 10.30
C PRO A 33 -8.86 5.37 10.90
N ILE A 34 -9.63 6.40 10.61
CA ILE A 34 -9.42 7.75 11.17
C ILE A 34 -9.61 7.72 12.69
N LEU A 35 -10.71 7.12 13.17
CA LEU A 35 -10.97 6.98 14.60
C LEU A 35 -9.89 6.15 15.30
N LEU A 36 -9.48 5.03 14.71
CA LEU A 36 -8.40 4.20 15.25
C LEU A 36 -7.07 4.95 15.31
N ASN A 37 -6.75 5.74 14.28
CA ASN A 37 -5.54 6.57 14.28
C ASN A 37 -5.59 7.68 15.34
N ILE A 38 -6.76 8.31 15.56
CA ILE A 38 -6.94 9.29 16.66
C ILE A 38 -6.75 8.60 18.00
N LEU A 39 -7.33 7.43 18.20
CA LEU A 39 -7.20 6.65 19.44
C LEU A 39 -5.74 6.22 19.66
N LEU A 40 -5.08 5.73 18.62
CA LEU A 40 -3.66 5.36 18.65
C LEU A 40 -2.78 6.57 18.99
N LEU A 41 -3.00 7.71 18.33
CA LEU A 41 -2.25 8.94 18.59
C LEU A 41 -2.44 9.40 20.03
N SER A 42 -3.69 9.42 20.51
CA SER A 42 -4.02 9.82 21.88
C SER A 42 -3.40 8.89 22.92
N GLY A 43 -3.45 7.57 22.70
CA GLY A 43 -2.85 6.57 23.57
C GLY A 43 -1.32 6.66 23.61
N LEU A 44 -0.68 6.75 22.45
CA LEU A 44 0.77 6.92 22.35
C LEU A 44 1.23 8.24 22.93
N PHE A 45 0.48 9.33 22.69
CA PHE A 45 0.80 10.64 23.25
C PHE A 45 0.68 10.65 24.77
N TRP A 46 -0.36 10.03 25.34
CA TRP A 46 -0.50 9.86 26.76
C TRP A 46 0.65 9.04 27.35
N LEU A 47 1.00 7.91 26.73
CA LEU A 47 2.14 7.08 27.14
C LEU A 47 3.46 7.85 27.08
N PHE A 48 3.66 8.62 26.01
CA PHE A 48 4.85 9.45 25.84
C PHE A 48 4.95 10.52 26.93
N MET A 49 3.86 11.27 27.16
CA MET A 49 3.84 12.34 28.17
C MET A 49 4.02 11.81 29.60
N SER A 50 3.47 10.66 29.92
CA SER A 50 3.62 10.05 31.26
C SER A 50 5.01 9.52 31.55
N ASN A 51 5.83 9.24 30.53
CA ASN A 51 7.17 8.66 30.67
C ASN A 51 8.31 9.59 30.27
N ILE A 52 8.03 10.72 29.63
CA ILE A 52 9.07 11.59 29.05
C ILE A 52 10.11 12.06 30.08
N GLY A 53 9.68 12.42 31.29
CA GLY A 53 10.59 12.85 32.36
C GLY A 53 11.58 11.76 32.72
N GLY A 54 11.09 10.55 33.03
CA GLY A 54 11.98 9.42 33.38
C GLY A 54 12.88 8.98 32.23
N LEU A 55 12.44 9.11 30.98
CA LEU A 55 13.27 8.82 29.80
C LEU A 55 14.41 9.85 29.67
N ILE A 56 14.11 11.14 29.86
CA ILE A 56 15.11 12.21 29.82
C ILE A 56 16.10 12.04 30.94
N ASP A 57 15.64 11.81 32.18
CA ASP A 57 16.51 11.59 33.35
C ASP A 57 17.41 10.38 33.15
N SER A 58 16.89 9.29 32.60
CA SER A 58 17.66 8.11 32.25
C SER A 58 18.76 8.41 31.22
N LEU A 59 18.42 9.16 30.15
CA LEU A 59 19.39 9.52 29.10
C LEU A 59 20.50 10.44 29.68
N ILE A 60 20.13 11.39 30.53
CA ILE A 60 21.11 12.32 31.15
C ILE A 60 21.99 11.61 32.15
N SER A 61 21.48 10.61 32.89
CA SER A 61 22.25 9.84 33.87
C SER A 61 23.41 9.05 33.27
N TYR A 62 23.41 8.76 31.99
CA TYR A 62 24.53 8.16 31.27
C TYR A 62 25.64 9.17 30.92
N VAL A 63 25.40 10.48 31.13
CA VAL A 63 26.36 11.53 30.78
C VAL A 63 27.41 11.63 31.89
N PRO A 64 28.71 11.44 31.60
CA PRO A 64 29.76 11.59 32.57
C PRO A 64 29.84 13.03 33.12
N ASP A 65 30.28 13.21 34.39
CA ASP A 65 30.36 14.52 35.06
C ASP A 65 31.21 15.55 34.32
N TRP A 66 32.24 15.11 33.59
CA TRP A 66 33.09 15.99 32.78
C TRP A 66 32.36 16.61 31.57
N LEU A 67 31.23 16.05 31.18
CA LEU A 67 30.33 16.55 30.09
C LEU A 67 29.13 17.32 30.65
N ALA A 68 29.01 17.50 31.97
CA ALA A 68 27.85 18.17 32.59
C ALA A 68 27.64 19.60 32.07
N TRP A 69 28.69 20.30 31.63
CA TRP A 69 28.58 21.61 30.97
C TRP A 69 27.78 21.60 29.69
N LEU A 70 27.64 20.42 29.06
CA LEU A 70 26.89 20.22 27.81
C LEU A 70 25.44 19.82 28.06
N SER A 71 25.00 19.71 29.32
CA SER A 71 23.68 19.17 29.73
C SER A 71 22.51 19.83 29.02
N GLY A 72 22.55 21.16 28.80
CA GLY A 72 21.48 21.87 28.07
C GLY A 72 21.36 21.45 26.61
N ILE A 73 22.48 21.23 25.94
CA ILE A 73 22.48 20.76 24.53
C ILE A 73 22.00 19.30 24.47
N LEU A 74 22.47 18.48 25.41
CA LEU A 74 22.05 17.07 25.49
C LEU A 74 20.56 16.93 25.80
N LEU A 75 20.00 17.79 26.63
CA LEU A 75 18.57 17.84 26.90
C LEU A 75 17.78 18.11 25.60
N VAL A 76 18.15 19.14 24.82
CA VAL A 76 17.48 19.49 23.57
C VAL A 76 17.60 18.33 22.56
N LEU A 77 18.79 17.74 22.44
CA LEU A 77 19.02 16.57 21.59
C LEU A 77 18.17 15.36 22.00
N SER A 78 18.06 15.10 23.32
CA SER A 78 17.26 14.01 23.88
C SER A 78 15.77 14.21 23.56
N ILE A 79 15.25 15.41 23.74
CA ILE A 79 13.86 15.74 23.39
C ILE A 79 13.63 15.52 21.88
N PHE A 80 14.53 16.02 21.03
CA PHE A 80 14.43 15.84 19.58
C PHE A 80 14.46 14.36 19.19
N MET A 81 15.35 13.57 19.80
CA MET A 81 15.45 12.13 19.57
C MET A 81 14.15 11.40 19.98
N LEU A 82 13.61 11.72 21.17
CA LEU A 82 12.37 11.13 21.67
C LEU A 82 11.16 11.49 20.81
N LEU A 83 11.06 12.74 20.35
CA LEU A 83 10.00 13.17 19.41
C LEU A 83 10.13 12.46 18.06
N THR A 84 11.35 12.27 17.59
CA THR A 84 11.62 11.53 16.36
C THR A 84 11.20 10.06 16.50
N LEU A 85 11.56 9.42 17.60
CA LEU A 85 11.17 8.05 17.91
C LEU A 85 9.63 7.90 18.01
N PHE A 86 8.97 8.84 18.69
CA PHE A 86 7.51 8.90 18.78
C PHE A 86 6.87 9.01 17.39
N TYR A 87 7.39 9.91 16.55
CA TYR A 87 6.90 10.07 15.17
C TYR A 87 7.01 8.77 14.35
N PHE A 88 8.18 8.11 14.41
CA PHE A 88 8.37 6.83 13.70
C PHE A 88 7.47 5.73 14.25
N ALA A 89 7.33 5.61 15.56
CA ALA A 89 6.46 4.63 16.19
C ALA A 89 5.00 4.84 15.77
N PHE A 90 4.50 6.09 15.86
CA PHE A 90 3.15 6.43 15.44
C PHE A 90 2.92 6.15 13.95
N THR A 91 3.82 6.59 13.07
CA THR A 91 3.68 6.40 11.63
C THR A 91 3.67 4.91 11.25
N THR A 92 4.55 4.12 11.87
CA THR A 92 4.63 2.68 11.63
C THR A 92 3.36 1.97 12.08
N LEU A 93 2.90 2.19 13.31
CA LEU A 93 1.69 1.58 13.85
C LEU A 93 0.44 2.02 13.09
N SER A 94 0.35 3.31 12.74
CA SER A 94 -0.75 3.84 11.92
C SER A 94 -0.82 3.17 10.54
N GLY A 95 0.32 2.94 9.91
CA GLY A 95 0.42 2.21 8.64
C GLY A 95 -0.07 0.76 8.74
N PHE A 96 0.33 0.05 9.80
CA PHE A 96 -0.14 -1.32 10.05
C PHE A 96 -1.65 -1.40 10.28
N ILE A 97 -2.23 -0.40 10.98
CA ILE A 97 -3.68 -0.34 11.19
C ILE A 97 -4.41 0.00 9.88
N ALA A 98 -3.91 0.95 9.11
CA ALA A 98 -4.57 1.42 7.89
C ALA A 98 -4.58 0.37 6.76
N ALA A 99 -3.54 -0.44 6.62
CA ALA A 99 -3.37 -1.39 5.52
C ALA A 99 -4.56 -2.35 5.33
N PRO A 100 -5.05 -3.09 6.38
CA PRO A 100 -6.19 -3.97 6.24
C PRO A 100 -7.48 -3.24 5.86
N PHE A 101 -7.70 -2.02 6.39
CA PHE A 101 -8.89 -1.25 6.05
C PHE A 101 -8.89 -0.78 4.59
N ASN A 102 -7.73 -0.44 4.05
CA ASN A 102 -7.60 -0.07 2.64
C ASN A 102 -7.86 -1.27 1.71
N GLY A 103 -7.37 -2.46 2.08
CA GLY A 103 -7.67 -3.70 1.36
C GLY A 103 -9.16 -4.04 1.36
N LEU A 104 -9.79 -3.98 2.54
CA LEU A 104 -11.24 -4.19 2.69
C LEU A 104 -12.07 -3.12 1.95
N LEU A 105 -11.62 -1.87 1.97
CA LEU A 105 -12.27 -0.79 1.21
C LEU A 105 -12.22 -1.09 -0.29
N ALA A 106 -11.06 -1.48 -0.82
CA ALA A 106 -10.92 -1.88 -2.22
C ALA A 106 -11.86 -3.04 -2.57
N GLU A 107 -11.94 -4.07 -1.74
CA GLU A 107 -12.85 -5.20 -1.93
C GLU A 107 -14.32 -4.75 -1.97
N LYS A 108 -14.75 -3.90 -1.02
CA LYS A 108 -16.14 -3.42 -0.98
C LYS A 108 -16.49 -2.49 -2.15
N VAL A 109 -15.54 -1.69 -2.63
CA VAL A 109 -15.71 -0.88 -3.84
C VAL A 109 -15.84 -1.78 -5.06
N GLU A 110 -14.99 -2.80 -5.20
CA GLU A 110 -15.08 -3.76 -6.30
C GLU A 110 -16.42 -4.50 -6.29
N GLN A 111 -16.87 -5.01 -5.13
CA GLN A 111 -18.20 -5.62 -4.99
C GLN A 111 -19.33 -4.68 -5.44
N MET A 112 -19.25 -3.42 -5.07
CA MET A 112 -20.26 -2.42 -5.44
C MET A 112 -20.29 -2.15 -6.95
N LEU A 113 -19.12 -2.13 -7.60
CA LEU A 113 -19.01 -1.82 -9.03
C LEU A 113 -19.31 -3.03 -9.93
N THR A 114 -18.97 -4.24 -9.48
CA THR A 114 -19.15 -5.46 -10.29
C THR A 114 -20.46 -6.21 -9.96
N GLY A 115 -21.04 -5.99 -8.79
CA GLY A 115 -22.16 -6.77 -8.27
C GLY A 115 -21.75 -8.20 -7.84
N GLU A 116 -20.49 -8.57 -7.91
CA GLU A 116 -19.99 -9.89 -7.53
C GLU A 116 -19.74 -9.94 -6.02
N ASN A 117 -20.23 -10.99 -5.36
CA ASN A 117 -19.85 -11.26 -3.98
C ASN A 117 -18.43 -11.86 -3.95
N LEU A 118 -17.44 -11.05 -3.63
CA LEU A 118 -16.10 -11.53 -3.36
C LEU A 118 -16.13 -12.34 -2.06
N ILE A 119 -15.35 -13.41 -1.99
CA ILE A 119 -15.27 -14.25 -0.79
C ILE A 119 -14.61 -13.42 0.31
N GLU A 120 -15.37 -13.11 1.36
CA GLU A 120 -14.82 -12.39 2.53
C GLU A 120 -13.67 -13.20 3.13
N MET A 121 -12.50 -12.57 3.21
CA MET A 121 -11.33 -13.22 3.78
C MET A 121 -11.54 -13.43 5.29
N SER A 122 -11.41 -14.67 5.76
CA SER A 122 -11.44 -14.95 7.19
C SER A 122 -10.28 -14.23 7.89
N THR A 123 -10.47 -13.81 9.15
CA THR A 123 -9.40 -13.23 9.99
C THR A 123 -8.15 -14.11 10.03
N MET A 124 -8.32 -15.44 10.04
CA MET A 124 -7.21 -16.38 10.02
C MET A 124 -6.46 -16.38 8.69
N ASP A 125 -7.16 -16.24 7.57
CA ASP A 125 -6.55 -16.18 6.24
C ASP A 125 -5.81 -14.84 6.05
N PHE A 126 -6.34 -13.74 6.63
CA PHE A 126 -5.65 -12.46 6.68
C PHE A 126 -4.31 -12.56 7.42
N ILE A 127 -4.29 -13.19 8.61
CA ILE A 127 -3.04 -13.37 9.40
C ILE A 127 -2.02 -14.20 8.60
N LYS A 128 -2.45 -15.25 7.92
CA LYS A 128 -1.57 -16.09 7.08
C LYS A 128 -1.01 -15.33 5.86
N ASP A 129 -1.73 -14.33 5.37
CA ASP A 129 -1.31 -13.51 4.23
C ASP A 129 -0.34 -12.38 4.59
N ILE A 130 -0.16 -12.05 5.89
CA ILE A 130 0.76 -10.98 6.34
C ILE A 130 2.18 -11.14 5.77
N PRO A 131 2.83 -12.32 5.80
CA PRO A 131 4.18 -12.47 5.23
C PRO A 131 4.23 -12.15 3.73
N ARG A 132 3.19 -12.50 2.98
CA ARG A 132 3.08 -12.19 1.55
C ARG A 132 2.94 -10.68 1.32
N MET A 133 2.09 -10.01 2.12
CA MET A 133 1.91 -8.55 2.06
C MET A 133 3.22 -7.81 2.38
N LEU A 134 3.96 -8.26 3.40
CA LEU A 134 5.28 -7.70 3.72
C LEU A 134 6.29 -7.94 2.59
N GLY A 135 6.29 -9.12 1.99
CA GLY A 135 7.11 -9.41 0.81
C GLY A 135 6.81 -8.49 -0.36
N ARG A 136 5.54 -8.08 -0.52
CA ARG A 136 5.11 -7.14 -1.56
C ARG A 136 5.59 -5.72 -1.29
N GLU A 137 5.50 -5.25 -0.03
CA GLU A 137 6.09 -3.97 0.38
C GLU A 137 7.61 -3.95 0.15
N TRP A 138 8.30 -5.06 0.44
CA TRP A 138 9.72 -5.22 0.16
C TRP A 138 10.05 -5.11 -1.33
N GLN A 139 9.23 -5.69 -2.21
CA GLN A 139 9.38 -5.55 -3.66
C GLN A 139 9.23 -4.09 -4.12
N LYS A 140 8.27 -3.35 -3.55
CA LYS A 140 8.11 -1.91 -3.83
C LYS A 140 9.33 -1.10 -3.37
N LEU A 141 9.89 -1.42 -2.21
CA LEU A 141 11.12 -0.78 -1.71
C LEU A 141 12.32 -1.04 -2.65
N TRP A 142 12.57 -2.30 -3.02
CA TRP A 142 13.64 -2.63 -3.96
C TRP A 142 13.46 -1.97 -5.34
N TYR A 143 12.24 -1.78 -5.77
CA TYR A 143 11.94 -1.07 -7.01
C TYR A 143 12.19 0.43 -6.90
N SER A 144 11.84 1.05 -5.76
CA SER A 144 11.92 2.51 -5.57
C SER A 144 13.29 2.99 -5.12
N LEU A 145 13.97 2.25 -4.24
CA LEU A 145 15.21 2.66 -3.59
C LEU A 145 16.33 3.06 -4.56
N PRO A 146 16.67 2.29 -5.61
CA PRO A 146 17.72 2.69 -6.55
C PRO A 146 17.42 4.02 -7.26
N LYS A 147 16.15 4.27 -7.57
CA LYS A 147 15.70 5.49 -8.24
C LYS A 147 15.75 6.70 -7.30
N LEU A 148 15.36 6.50 -6.04
CA LEU A 148 15.47 7.53 -5.01
C LEU A 148 16.94 7.90 -4.75
N ILE A 149 17.83 6.90 -4.66
CA ILE A 149 19.28 7.14 -4.51
C ILE A 149 19.82 7.91 -5.73
N ALA A 150 19.43 7.53 -6.95
CA ALA A 150 19.84 8.25 -8.15
C ALA A 150 19.36 9.70 -8.14
N LEU A 151 18.09 9.96 -7.80
CA LEU A 151 17.54 11.32 -7.68
C LEU A 151 18.26 12.12 -6.58
N PHE A 152 18.54 11.48 -5.45
CA PHE A 152 19.28 12.09 -4.35
C PHE A 152 20.69 12.49 -4.79
N LEU A 153 21.44 11.60 -5.46
CA LEU A 153 22.77 11.91 -5.96
C LEU A 153 22.75 13.01 -7.02
N LEU A 154 21.75 13.00 -7.92
CA LEU A 154 21.56 14.04 -8.92
C LEU A 154 21.26 15.42 -8.31
N SER A 155 20.67 15.46 -7.10
CA SER A 155 20.35 16.73 -6.41
C SER A 155 21.59 17.52 -6.01
N PHE A 156 22.76 16.88 -5.89
CA PHE A 156 24.04 17.56 -5.59
C PHE A 156 24.68 18.22 -6.80
N ILE A 157 24.20 17.95 -8.02
CA ILE A 157 24.75 18.58 -9.22
C ILE A 157 24.17 19.98 -9.34
N PRO A 158 24.99 21.05 -9.32
CA PRO A 158 24.51 22.42 -9.48
C PRO A 158 23.66 22.57 -10.76
N VAL A 159 22.67 23.42 -10.73
CA VAL A 159 21.69 23.67 -11.80
C VAL A 159 20.72 22.50 -12.02
N LEU A 160 21.19 21.26 -12.22
CA LEU A 160 20.33 20.08 -12.40
C LEU A 160 19.52 19.78 -11.14
N GLY A 161 20.16 19.82 -9.97
CA GLY A 161 19.53 19.55 -8.67
C GLY A 161 18.39 20.52 -8.35
N GLN A 162 18.51 21.77 -8.76
CA GLN A 162 17.51 22.80 -8.46
C GLN A 162 16.41 22.92 -9.52
N SER A 163 16.66 22.52 -10.77
CA SER A 163 15.72 22.70 -11.88
C SER A 163 15.01 21.40 -12.29
N ILE A 164 15.77 20.39 -12.63
CA ILE A 164 15.25 19.14 -13.23
C ILE A 164 14.86 18.13 -12.16
N VAL A 165 15.68 17.97 -11.12
CA VAL A 165 15.47 16.94 -10.08
C VAL A 165 14.14 17.11 -9.36
N PRO A 166 13.65 18.31 -8.97
CA PRO A 166 12.32 18.46 -8.37
C PRO A 166 11.20 17.94 -9.26
N VAL A 167 11.26 18.19 -10.56
CA VAL A 167 10.27 17.72 -11.54
C VAL A 167 10.31 16.19 -11.66
N LEU A 168 11.51 15.61 -11.77
CA LEU A 168 11.67 14.15 -11.82
C LEU A 168 11.21 13.48 -10.53
N THR A 169 11.52 14.09 -9.38
CA THR A 169 11.08 13.60 -8.06
C THR A 169 9.55 13.65 -7.94
N PHE A 170 8.92 14.73 -8.41
CA PHE A 170 7.46 14.82 -8.44
C PHE A 170 6.85 13.74 -9.34
N LEU A 171 7.35 13.54 -10.56
CA LEU A 171 6.86 12.51 -11.47
C LEU A 171 7.08 11.10 -10.91
N PHE A 172 8.23 10.85 -10.28
CA PHE A 172 8.51 9.59 -9.62
C PHE A 172 7.58 9.36 -8.42
N THR A 173 7.33 10.37 -7.60
CA THR A 173 6.37 10.32 -6.48
C THR A 173 4.97 10.03 -6.99
N ALA A 174 4.52 10.72 -8.04
CA ALA A 174 3.23 10.48 -8.69
C ALA A 174 3.10 9.02 -9.18
N TRP A 175 4.15 8.49 -9.82
CA TRP A 175 4.20 7.10 -10.24
C TRP A 175 4.09 6.13 -9.05
N MET A 176 4.82 6.39 -7.98
CA MET A 176 4.77 5.56 -6.77
C MET A 176 3.42 5.64 -6.05
N MET A 177 2.74 6.80 -6.08
CA MET A 177 1.37 6.94 -5.56
C MET A 177 0.37 6.10 -6.37
N ALA A 178 0.48 6.09 -7.70
CA ALA A 178 -0.34 5.22 -8.53
C ALA A 178 -0.09 3.74 -8.21
N ILE A 179 1.18 3.30 -8.12
CA ILE A 179 1.56 1.95 -7.70
C ILE A 179 0.96 1.62 -6.34
N GLN A 180 1.12 2.48 -5.34
CA GLN A 180 0.71 2.23 -3.96
C GLN A 180 -0.80 1.99 -3.84
N TYR A 181 -1.61 2.79 -4.50
CA TYR A 181 -3.06 2.68 -4.36
C TYR A 181 -3.68 1.63 -5.30
N CYS A 182 -3.12 1.43 -6.49
CA CYS A 182 -3.53 0.32 -7.36
C CYS A 182 -3.12 -1.04 -6.79
N ASP A 183 -2.13 -1.07 -5.90
CA ASP A 183 -1.68 -2.30 -5.25
C ASP A 183 -2.80 -3.01 -4.50
N TYR A 184 -3.70 -2.29 -3.84
CA TYR A 184 -4.77 -2.90 -3.04
C TYR A 184 -5.71 -3.81 -3.85
N PRO A 185 -6.34 -3.38 -4.95
CA PRO A 185 -7.18 -4.28 -5.73
C PRO A 185 -6.40 -5.42 -6.41
N PHE A 186 -5.18 -5.17 -6.89
CA PHE A 186 -4.35 -6.23 -7.45
C PHE A 186 -3.94 -7.26 -6.40
N ASP A 187 -3.61 -6.82 -5.17
CA ASP A 187 -3.22 -7.70 -4.07
C ASP A 187 -4.39 -8.53 -3.54
N ASN A 188 -5.60 -8.00 -3.50
CA ASN A 188 -6.82 -8.73 -3.15
C ASN A 188 -7.01 -9.95 -4.07
N HIS A 189 -6.61 -9.84 -5.35
CA HIS A 189 -6.61 -10.94 -6.31
C HIS A 189 -5.31 -11.74 -6.37
N LYS A 190 -4.35 -11.46 -5.48
CA LYS A 190 -3.03 -12.11 -5.38
C LYS A 190 -2.20 -12.02 -6.67
N ILE A 191 -2.42 -10.97 -7.47
CA ILE A 191 -1.70 -10.74 -8.71
C ILE A 191 -0.29 -10.25 -8.38
N PRO A 192 0.77 -10.84 -8.97
CA PRO A 192 2.15 -10.45 -8.70
C PRO A 192 2.44 -8.98 -9.01
N PHE A 193 3.34 -8.37 -8.21
CA PHE A 193 3.72 -6.98 -8.34
C PHE A 193 4.22 -6.60 -9.74
N HIS A 194 4.99 -7.48 -10.40
CA HIS A 194 5.53 -7.20 -11.72
C HIS A 194 4.45 -7.11 -12.80
N ILE A 195 3.38 -7.92 -12.71
CA ILE A 195 2.22 -7.86 -13.63
C ILE A 195 1.51 -6.52 -13.44
N MET A 196 1.13 -6.17 -12.21
CA MET A 196 0.52 -4.87 -11.91
C MET A 196 1.35 -3.71 -12.45
N ARG A 197 2.66 -3.70 -12.18
CA ARG A 197 3.55 -2.64 -12.65
C ARG A 197 3.59 -2.54 -14.18
N ASN A 198 3.55 -3.66 -14.88
CA ASN A 198 3.54 -3.69 -16.35
C ASN A 198 2.22 -3.11 -16.89
N GLU A 199 1.07 -3.54 -16.35
CA GLU A 199 -0.25 -3.00 -16.70
C GLU A 199 -0.33 -1.48 -16.51
N LEU A 200 0.15 -0.98 -15.35
CA LEU A 200 0.24 0.47 -15.10
C LEU A 200 1.22 1.15 -16.06
N GLY A 201 2.27 0.43 -16.46
CA GLY A 201 3.28 0.90 -17.40
C GLY A 201 2.78 1.03 -18.84
N GLU A 202 1.81 0.23 -19.26
CA GLU A 202 1.15 0.35 -20.56
C GLU A 202 0.26 1.58 -20.66
N THR A 203 -0.28 2.03 -19.54
CA THR A 203 -1.14 3.22 -19.42
C THR A 203 -0.48 4.31 -18.57
N ARG A 204 0.78 4.65 -18.89
CA ARG A 204 1.60 5.57 -18.08
C ARG A 204 0.98 6.92 -17.86
N THR A 205 0.40 7.52 -18.88
CA THR A 205 -0.23 8.85 -18.79
C THR A 205 -1.41 8.83 -17.82
N LEU A 206 -2.23 7.79 -17.87
CA LEU A 206 -3.35 7.58 -16.95
C LEU A 206 -2.84 7.46 -15.51
N SER A 207 -1.89 6.54 -15.28
CA SER A 207 -1.31 6.26 -13.96
C SER A 207 -0.62 7.47 -13.37
N LEU A 208 0.18 8.21 -14.17
CA LEU A 208 0.85 9.43 -13.74
C LEU A 208 -0.15 10.55 -13.44
N THR A 209 -1.20 10.72 -14.24
CA THR A 209 -2.23 11.73 -13.98
C THR A 209 -2.95 11.44 -12.67
N PHE A 210 -3.39 10.22 -12.47
CA PHE A 210 -4.04 9.78 -11.24
C PHE A 210 -3.13 10.00 -10.02
N GLY A 211 -1.89 9.51 -10.08
CA GLY A 211 -0.92 9.67 -8.99
C GLY A 211 -0.49 11.12 -8.74
N SER A 212 -0.41 11.96 -9.78
CA SER A 212 -0.12 13.40 -9.63
C SER A 212 -1.21 14.11 -8.85
N LEU A 213 -2.48 13.85 -9.15
CA LEU A 213 -3.60 14.45 -8.43
C LEU A 213 -3.60 14.05 -6.95
N ILE A 214 -3.30 12.78 -6.65
CA ILE A 214 -3.14 12.31 -5.28
C ILE A 214 -1.97 13.03 -4.61
N THR A 215 -0.81 13.09 -5.27
CA THR A 215 0.39 13.76 -4.74
C THR A 215 0.10 15.23 -4.42
N PHE A 216 -0.58 15.97 -5.29
CA PHE A 216 -0.97 17.35 -5.02
C PHE A 216 -1.88 17.45 -3.78
N CYS A 217 -2.84 16.56 -3.65
CA CYS A 217 -3.76 16.55 -2.51
C CYS A 217 -3.06 16.25 -1.18
N THR A 218 -1.96 15.46 -1.18
CA THR A 218 -1.22 15.15 0.06
C THR A 218 -0.51 16.36 0.67
N PHE A 219 -0.26 17.43 -0.12
CA PHE A 219 0.31 18.67 0.41
C PHE A 219 -0.67 19.49 1.26
N VAL A 220 -1.97 19.20 1.17
CA VAL A 220 -2.99 19.89 1.97
C VAL A 220 -3.35 19.02 3.18
N PRO A 221 -2.98 19.41 4.43
CA PRO A 221 -3.10 18.54 5.61
C PRO A 221 -4.50 17.99 5.84
N ILE A 222 -5.54 18.81 5.67
CA ILE A 222 -6.94 18.38 5.86
C ILE A 222 -7.35 17.36 4.78
N ILE A 223 -6.96 17.61 3.53
CA ILE A 223 -7.26 16.70 2.41
C ILE A 223 -6.48 15.40 2.58
N ASN A 224 -5.26 15.46 3.11
CA ASN A 224 -4.41 14.29 3.33
C ASN A 224 -5.04 13.24 4.25
N LEU A 225 -5.91 13.64 5.18
CA LEU A 225 -6.66 12.68 6.02
C LEU A 225 -7.64 11.81 5.22
N VAL A 226 -8.17 12.35 4.12
CA VAL A 226 -9.22 11.70 3.33
C VAL A 226 -8.71 11.19 1.99
N ILE A 227 -7.55 11.69 1.52
CA ILE A 227 -7.04 11.33 0.20
C ILE A 227 -6.70 9.85 0.06
N ILE A 228 -6.27 9.19 1.14
CA ILE A 228 -5.94 7.76 1.14
C ILE A 228 -7.16 6.92 0.73
N PRO A 229 -8.32 6.98 1.43
CA PRO A 229 -9.49 6.23 1.01
C PRO A 229 -10.06 6.68 -0.35
N VAL A 230 -9.95 7.96 -0.72
CA VAL A 230 -10.31 8.45 -2.06
C VAL A 230 -9.46 7.77 -3.13
N ALA A 231 -8.15 7.71 -2.91
CA ALA A 231 -7.21 7.09 -3.84
C ALA A 231 -7.45 5.58 -3.98
N VAL A 232 -7.75 4.88 -2.86
CA VAL A 232 -8.12 3.45 -2.90
C VAL A 232 -9.38 3.24 -3.71
N CYS A 233 -10.44 4.04 -3.48
CA CYS A 233 -11.69 3.95 -4.25
C CYS A 233 -11.47 4.21 -5.75
N GLY A 234 -10.72 5.27 -6.08
CA GLY A 234 -10.42 5.61 -7.48
C GLY A 234 -9.55 4.57 -8.16
N ALA A 235 -8.53 4.04 -7.49
CA ALA A 235 -7.68 2.97 -7.98
C ALA A 235 -8.46 1.67 -8.19
N THR A 236 -9.41 1.35 -7.30
CA THR A 236 -10.27 0.18 -7.47
C THR A 236 -11.24 0.35 -8.64
N ALA A 237 -11.79 1.54 -8.85
CA ALA A 237 -12.59 1.81 -10.05
C ALA A 237 -11.76 1.65 -11.33
N MET A 238 -10.53 2.16 -11.32
CA MET A 238 -9.58 1.98 -12.43
C MET A 238 -9.23 0.50 -12.66
N TRP A 239 -9.05 -0.28 -11.58
CA TRP A 239 -8.87 -1.72 -11.64
C TRP A 239 -10.04 -2.40 -12.34
N VAL A 240 -11.27 -2.19 -11.86
CA VAL A 240 -12.49 -2.83 -12.39
C VAL A 240 -12.70 -2.53 -13.87
N GLU A 241 -12.54 -1.28 -14.28
CA GLU A 241 -12.86 -0.86 -15.65
C GLU A 241 -11.72 -1.08 -16.65
N LYS A 242 -10.46 -1.14 -16.19
CA LYS A 242 -9.31 -1.09 -17.10
C LYS A 242 -8.42 -2.32 -17.05
N TYR A 243 -8.17 -2.88 -15.86
CA TYR A 243 -7.12 -3.88 -15.68
C TYR A 243 -7.64 -5.27 -15.32
N ARG A 244 -8.80 -5.36 -14.68
CA ARG A 244 -9.32 -6.58 -14.07
C ARG A 244 -9.34 -7.76 -15.04
N ASP A 245 -9.95 -7.57 -16.21
CA ASP A 245 -10.14 -8.65 -17.17
C ASP A 245 -8.80 -9.13 -17.75
N ASN A 246 -7.92 -8.20 -18.13
CA ASN A 246 -6.59 -8.52 -18.66
C ASN A 246 -5.72 -9.23 -17.63
N ALA A 247 -5.59 -8.65 -16.43
CA ALA A 247 -4.76 -9.19 -15.37
C ALA A 247 -5.25 -10.56 -14.87
N LEU A 248 -6.56 -10.76 -14.76
CA LEU A 248 -7.14 -12.06 -14.40
C LEU A 248 -6.98 -13.08 -15.52
N PHE A 249 -7.04 -12.66 -16.78
CA PHE A 249 -6.80 -13.54 -17.92
C PHE A 249 -5.33 -13.97 -17.98
N GLU A 250 -4.40 -13.08 -17.77
CA GLU A 250 -2.97 -13.39 -17.76
C GLU A 250 -2.56 -14.30 -16.59
N PHE A 251 -3.14 -14.09 -15.41
CA PHE A 251 -2.78 -14.83 -14.19
C PHE A 251 -3.51 -16.16 -14.02
N LYS A 252 -4.82 -16.23 -14.32
CA LYS A 252 -5.66 -17.46 -14.12
C LYS A 252 -5.42 -18.61 -15.11
N PRO A 253 -5.03 -18.43 -16.37
CA PRO A 253 -4.88 -19.59 -17.28
C PRO A 253 -3.79 -20.56 -16.80
N HIS A 254 -2.69 -20.06 -16.24
CA HIS A 254 -1.65 -20.92 -15.69
C HIS A 254 -2.10 -21.69 -14.42
N HIS A 255 -2.95 -21.09 -13.60
CA HIS A 255 -3.45 -21.75 -12.39
C HIS A 255 -4.53 -22.81 -12.68
N LYS A 256 -5.42 -22.58 -13.67
CA LYS A 256 -6.42 -23.57 -14.10
C LYS A 256 -5.79 -24.76 -14.81
N SER A 257 -4.75 -24.56 -15.64
CA SER A 257 -4.05 -25.64 -16.29
C SER A 257 -3.30 -26.54 -15.30
N THR A 258 -2.71 -25.96 -14.26
CA THR A 258 -2.03 -26.71 -13.20
C THR A 258 -3.00 -27.46 -12.31
N GLN A 259 -4.17 -26.90 -11.97
CA GLN A 259 -5.21 -27.60 -11.21
C GLN A 259 -5.87 -28.71 -12.03
N ASN A 260 -6.18 -28.49 -13.31
CA ASN A 260 -6.70 -29.53 -14.20
C ASN A 260 -5.71 -30.66 -14.44
N ASN A 261 -4.41 -30.37 -14.57
CA ASN A 261 -3.39 -31.39 -14.69
C ASN A 261 -3.22 -32.18 -13.38
N ARG A 262 -3.26 -31.53 -12.20
CA ARG A 262 -3.25 -32.25 -10.91
C ARG A 262 -4.50 -33.13 -10.73
N ALA A 263 -5.69 -32.61 -11.05
CA ALA A 263 -6.92 -33.40 -11.00
C ALA A 263 -6.90 -34.59 -11.96
N LYS A 264 -6.37 -34.45 -13.18
CA LYS A 264 -6.18 -35.56 -14.13
C LYS A 264 -5.18 -36.61 -13.60
N ILE A 265 -4.05 -36.17 -13.01
CA ILE A 265 -3.06 -37.09 -12.45
C ILE A 265 -3.66 -37.87 -11.29
N VAL A 266 -4.39 -37.23 -10.36
CA VAL A 266 -5.04 -37.89 -9.22
C VAL A 266 -6.12 -38.88 -9.68
N ASN A 267 -6.93 -38.52 -10.68
CA ASN A 267 -7.93 -39.45 -11.23
C ASN A 267 -7.29 -40.65 -11.94
N ASN A 268 -6.24 -40.45 -12.74
CA ASN A 268 -5.52 -41.55 -13.37
C ASN A 268 -4.87 -42.50 -12.35
N GLN A 269 -4.35 -41.97 -11.23
CA GLN A 269 -3.82 -42.77 -10.14
C GLN A 269 -4.91 -43.59 -9.43
N ARG A 270 -6.09 -42.99 -9.21
CA ARG A 270 -7.26 -43.70 -8.64
C ARG A 270 -7.73 -44.83 -9.53
N ASP A 271 -7.84 -44.58 -10.83
CA ASP A 271 -8.28 -45.60 -11.79
C ASP A 271 -7.24 -46.72 -11.92
N ALA A 272 -5.94 -46.41 -11.87
CA ALA A 272 -4.89 -47.40 -11.85
C ALA A 272 -4.93 -48.28 -10.59
N LEU A 273 -5.18 -47.70 -9.41
CA LEU A 273 -5.32 -48.42 -8.14
C LEU A 273 -6.58 -49.29 -8.14
N LYS A 274 -7.68 -48.81 -8.70
CA LYS A 274 -8.93 -49.58 -8.82
C LYS A 274 -8.75 -50.80 -9.75
N ASN A 275 -8.13 -50.63 -10.90
CA ASN A 275 -7.82 -51.73 -11.83
C ASN A 275 -6.83 -52.75 -11.25
N GLN A 276 -5.94 -52.33 -10.35
CA GLN A 276 -5.06 -53.25 -9.61
C GLN A 276 -5.85 -54.08 -8.57
N SER A 277 -6.77 -53.43 -7.83
CA SER A 277 -7.60 -54.14 -6.83
C SER A 277 -8.52 -55.17 -7.48
N ASP A 278 -9.09 -54.85 -8.64
CA ASP A 278 -9.99 -55.74 -9.37
C ASP A 278 -9.26 -56.97 -9.97
N ARG A 279 -7.93 -56.89 -10.18
CA ARG A 279 -7.07 -58.02 -10.60
C ARG A 279 -6.71 -58.97 -9.46
N PHE A 280 -6.84 -58.55 -8.22
CA PHE A 280 -6.57 -59.40 -7.05
C PHE A 280 -7.82 -60.10 -6.50
N ILE A 281 -9.01 -59.77 -7.02
CA ILE A 281 -10.29 -60.33 -6.56
C ILE A 281 -10.84 -61.38 -7.54
N ASN A 282 -10.31 -61.47 -8.77
CA ASN A 282 -10.59 -62.53 -9.76
C ASN A 282 -9.38 -63.46 -9.89
#